data_61ed3431faec75db4d57dc7ad7e5aa2f
#
_entry.id   61ed3431faec75db4d57dc7ad7e5aa2f
#
_cell.length_a   1.000
_cell.length_b   1.000
_cell.length_c   1.000
_cell.angle_alpha   90.00
_cell.angle_beta   90.00
_cell.angle_gamma   90.00
#
_symmetry.space_group_name_H-M   'P 1'
#
loop_
_entity.id
_entity.type
_entity.pdbx_description
1 polymer ?
#
loop_
_entity_poly.entity_id
_entity_poly.type
_entity_poly.pdbx_seq_one_letter_code
_entity_poly.pdbx_strand_id
1 'polypeptide(L)'
;MPVQPRDAQRGKTQDGDATQTWTDAQSDAAFEVLGDRLIDAIRRFLRSSRRERIQTKLYTVNGRELGPAQIDAFEAVAQEGEIHMNRLAAQLGLDPSTVTRAVNPLVDMQLVERYTDPTNRRYVRLRCTPAGEEAIARVMVERRNIMRETLTPMDPERRLLLADLLEEYTALLDNTRASTEG
;
A
#
# COMPACT_ATOMS: atom_id res chain seq x y z
N MET A 1 51.46 -60.43 29.64
CA MET A 1 50.09 -60.36 30.11
C MET A 1 49.67 -58.89 30.09
N PRO A 2 48.80 -58.44 29.21
CA PRO A 2 48.38 -57.03 29.12
C PRO A 2 47.16 -56.80 30.00
N VAL A 3 47.20 -55.67 30.69
CA VAL A 3 46.08 -55.13 31.52
C VAL A 3 45.14 -54.42 30.64
N GLN A 4 43.83 -54.77 30.72
CA GLN A 4 42.74 -54.06 30.06
C GLN A 4 42.44 -52.72 30.76
N PRO A 5 42.16 -51.61 30.01
CA PRO A 5 41.61 -50.41 30.61
C PRO A 5 40.06 -50.51 30.69
N ARG A 6 39.56 -50.02 31.81
CA ARG A 6 38.16 -49.91 32.18
C ARG A 6 37.40 -48.91 31.29
N ASP A 7 36.22 -49.30 30.85
CA ASP A 7 35.21 -48.47 30.20
C ASP A 7 34.86 -47.22 31.04
N ALA A 8 35.14 -46.05 30.46
CA ALA A 8 34.60 -44.80 30.90
C ALA A 8 33.29 -44.53 30.11
N GLN A 9 32.16 -44.82 30.71
CA GLN A 9 30.87 -44.35 30.22
C GLN A 9 30.86 -42.83 30.30
N ARG A 10 31.01 -42.15 29.15
CA ARG A 10 30.65 -40.73 28.98
C ARG A 10 29.12 -40.62 28.88
N GLY A 11 28.54 -40.02 29.90
CA GLY A 11 27.18 -39.58 29.88
C GLY A 11 26.94 -38.63 28.69
N LYS A 12 26.00 -38.97 27.84
CA LYS A 12 25.43 -38.08 26.88
C LYS A 12 24.63 -37.03 27.65
N THR A 13 25.16 -35.83 27.74
CA THR A 13 24.38 -34.62 28.01
C THR A 13 23.40 -34.44 26.85
N GLN A 14 22.15 -34.69 27.09
CA GLN A 14 21.04 -34.23 26.24
C GLN A 14 21.02 -32.72 26.37
N ASP A 15 21.61 -32.03 25.39
CA ASP A 15 21.26 -30.67 25.08
C ASP A 15 19.79 -30.70 24.62
N GLY A 16 18.90 -30.34 25.53
CA GLY A 16 17.49 -30.12 25.24
C GLY A 16 17.36 -28.96 24.26
N ASP A 17 17.14 -29.30 23.00
CA ASP A 17 16.63 -28.39 22.00
C ASP A 17 15.25 -27.91 22.47
N ALA A 18 15.24 -26.77 23.18
CA ALA A 18 14.05 -26.08 23.58
C ALA A 18 13.46 -25.30 22.39
N THR A 19 13.27 -25.97 21.27
CA THR A 19 12.33 -25.56 20.24
C THR A 19 10.95 -25.74 20.85
N GLN A 20 10.44 -24.65 21.39
CA GLN A 20 9.08 -24.56 21.93
C GLN A 20 8.10 -24.81 20.77
N THR A 21 7.73 -26.09 20.58
CA THR A 21 6.67 -26.46 19.64
C THR A 21 5.37 -25.92 20.22
N TRP A 22 4.90 -24.79 19.66
CA TRP A 22 3.57 -24.29 19.92
C TRP A 22 2.58 -25.36 19.50
N THR A 23 1.65 -25.75 20.39
CA THR A 23 0.56 -26.63 19.98
C THR A 23 -0.34 -25.86 19.00
N ASP A 24 -0.90 -26.53 18.01
CA ASP A 24 -1.74 -25.90 16.99
C ASP A 24 -2.84 -25.04 17.61
N ALA A 25 -3.48 -25.50 18.67
CA ALA A 25 -4.51 -24.75 19.40
C ALA A 25 -3.99 -23.45 20.07
N GLN A 26 -2.74 -23.42 20.56
CA GLN A 26 -2.12 -22.20 21.10
C GLN A 26 -1.74 -21.22 19.98
N SER A 27 -1.33 -21.74 18.83
CA SER A 27 -1.07 -20.96 17.64
C SER A 27 -2.35 -20.30 17.13
N ASP A 28 -3.45 -21.03 17.06
CA ASP A 28 -4.75 -20.54 16.60
C ASP A 28 -5.31 -19.45 17.53
N ALA A 29 -5.29 -19.67 18.84
CA ALA A 29 -5.72 -18.66 19.81
C ALA A 29 -4.86 -17.38 19.79
N ALA A 30 -3.55 -17.51 19.61
CA ALA A 30 -2.67 -16.37 19.47
C ALA A 30 -2.93 -15.60 18.16
N PHE A 31 -3.24 -16.31 17.09
CA PHE A 31 -3.59 -15.72 15.80
C PHE A 31 -4.92 -14.96 15.84
N GLU A 32 -5.95 -15.51 16.52
CA GLU A 32 -7.22 -14.80 16.72
C GLU A 32 -7.04 -13.49 17.50
N VAL A 33 -6.29 -13.51 18.60
CA VAL A 33 -6.00 -12.30 19.40
C VAL A 33 -5.23 -11.26 18.58
N LEU A 34 -4.29 -11.70 17.75
CA LEU A 34 -3.56 -10.81 16.84
C LEU A 34 -4.49 -10.22 15.78
N GLY A 35 -5.35 -11.06 15.20
CA GLY A 35 -6.36 -10.66 14.22
C GLY A 35 -7.27 -9.56 14.76
N ASP A 36 -7.83 -9.73 15.94
CA ASP A 36 -8.66 -8.73 16.61
C ASP A 36 -7.92 -7.42 16.85
N ARG A 37 -6.66 -7.48 17.31
CA ARG A 37 -5.82 -6.29 17.49
C ARG A 37 -5.56 -5.54 16.19
N LEU A 38 -5.30 -6.25 15.10
CA LEU A 38 -5.09 -5.66 13.76
C LEU A 38 -6.39 -5.03 13.25
N ILE A 39 -7.51 -5.74 13.35
CA ILE A 39 -8.83 -5.21 12.95
C ILE A 39 -9.14 -3.92 13.72
N ASP A 40 -8.93 -3.89 15.02
CA ASP A 40 -9.18 -2.71 15.84
C ASP A 40 -8.21 -1.56 15.52
N ALA A 41 -6.95 -1.83 15.24
CA ALA A 41 -5.98 -0.84 14.80
C ALA A 41 -6.37 -0.22 13.45
N ILE A 42 -6.74 -1.06 12.48
CA ILE A 42 -7.23 -0.63 11.16
C ILE A 42 -8.52 0.20 11.30
N ARG A 43 -9.49 -0.27 12.10
CA ARG A 43 -10.73 0.49 12.36
C ARG A 43 -10.45 1.86 12.97
N ARG A 44 -9.56 1.96 13.95
CA ARG A 44 -9.16 3.25 14.55
C ARG A 44 -8.49 4.15 13.53
N PHE A 45 -7.59 3.61 12.72
CA PHE A 45 -6.95 4.35 11.63
C PHE A 45 -7.99 4.89 10.63
N LEU A 46 -8.91 4.05 10.17
CA LEU A 46 -9.94 4.43 9.20
C LEU A 46 -10.94 5.46 9.74
N ARG A 47 -11.25 5.42 11.05
CA ARG A 47 -12.18 6.36 11.72
C ARG A 47 -11.52 7.64 12.21
N SER A 48 -10.20 7.78 12.04
CA SER A 48 -9.49 8.96 12.54
C SER A 48 -9.97 10.22 11.81
N SER A 49 -10.62 11.12 12.53
CA SER A 49 -11.02 12.45 12.03
C SER A 49 -9.82 13.31 11.59
N ARG A 50 -8.64 13.01 12.12
CA ARG A 50 -7.39 13.64 11.66
C ARG A 50 -7.02 13.15 10.26
N ARG A 51 -7.22 11.85 9.97
CA ARG A 51 -7.02 11.28 8.63
C ARG A 51 -7.94 11.96 7.61
N GLU A 52 -9.22 12.11 7.92
CA GLU A 52 -10.20 12.76 7.07
C GLU A 52 -9.80 14.22 6.76
N ARG A 53 -9.44 15.00 7.78
CA ARG A 53 -8.96 16.38 7.60
C ARG A 53 -7.67 16.47 6.77
N ILE A 54 -6.75 15.54 6.97
CA ILE A 54 -5.51 15.44 6.19
C ILE A 54 -5.88 15.12 4.73
N GLN A 55 -6.76 14.18 4.50
CA GLN A 55 -7.20 13.76 3.18
C GLN A 55 -7.89 14.91 2.44
N THR A 56 -8.84 15.59 3.06
CA THR A 56 -9.50 16.78 2.50
C THR A 56 -8.46 17.87 2.16
N LYS A 57 -7.53 18.17 3.07
CA LYS A 57 -6.49 19.18 2.82
C LYS A 57 -5.58 18.81 1.65
N LEU A 58 -5.15 17.54 1.57
CA LEU A 58 -4.26 17.04 0.52
C LEU A 58 -4.92 17.02 -0.87
N TYR A 59 -6.20 16.65 -0.90
CA TYR A 59 -6.89 16.36 -2.14
C TYR A 59 -7.86 17.45 -2.59
N THR A 60 -7.82 18.61 -1.94
CA THR A 60 -8.49 19.80 -2.43
C THR A 60 -7.60 20.54 -3.43
N VAL A 61 -7.98 20.49 -4.70
CA VAL A 61 -7.30 21.16 -5.81
C VAL A 61 -8.23 22.21 -6.39
N ASN A 62 -7.75 23.46 -6.47
CA ASN A 62 -8.54 24.61 -6.97
C ASN A 62 -9.90 24.75 -6.25
N GLY A 63 -9.95 24.48 -4.93
CA GLY A 63 -11.17 24.59 -4.12
C GLY A 63 -12.15 23.41 -4.27
N ARG A 64 -11.81 22.38 -5.06
CA ARG A 64 -12.64 21.19 -5.24
C ARG A 64 -11.95 19.98 -4.61
N GLU A 65 -12.66 19.27 -3.75
CA GLU A 65 -12.19 18.01 -3.19
C GLU A 65 -12.27 16.89 -4.23
N LEU A 66 -11.14 16.18 -4.42
CA LEU A 66 -11.05 15.02 -5.30
C LEU A 66 -11.28 13.74 -4.49
N GLY A 67 -12.14 12.86 -5.01
CA GLY A 67 -12.35 11.55 -4.41
C GLY A 67 -11.17 10.59 -4.63
N PRO A 68 -11.10 9.46 -3.89
CA PRO A 68 -9.98 8.52 -3.97
C PRO A 68 -9.64 8.08 -5.40
N ALA A 69 -10.62 7.59 -6.15
CA ALA A 69 -10.39 7.14 -7.53
C ALA A 69 -9.90 8.26 -8.47
N GLN A 70 -10.28 9.53 -8.19
CA GLN A 70 -9.82 10.68 -8.96
C GLN A 70 -8.34 10.99 -8.66
N ILE A 71 -7.95 10.90 -7.39
CA ILE A 71 -6.57 11.07 -6.97
C ILE A 71 -5.69 9.97 -7.55
N ASP A 72 -6.10 8.71 -7.43
CA ASP A 72 -5.36 7.57 -7.96
C ASP A 72 -5.16 7.71 -9.48
N ALA A 73 -6.21 8.10 -10.20
CA ALA A 73 -6.11 8.37 -11.64
C ALA A 73 -5.19 9.56 -11.96
N PHE A 74 -5.25 10.63 -11.18
CA PHE A 74 -4.41 11.81 -11.37
C PHE A 74 -2.93 11.50 -11.11
N GLU A 75 -2.62 10.77 -10.04
CA GLU A 75 -1.27 10.33 -9.70
C GLU A 75 -0.71 9.39 -10.78
N ALA A 76 -1.49 8.43 -11.25
CA ALA A 76 -1.07 7.51 -12.30
C ALA A 76 -0.76 8.23 -13.61
N VAL A 77 -1.61 9.19 -14.02
CA VAL A 77 -1.35 10.01 -15.22
C VAL A 77 -0.06 10.84 -15.06
N ALA A 78 0.16 11.41 -13.87
CA ALA A 78 1.34 12.21 -13.61
C ALA A 78 2.64 11.38 -13.60
N GLN A 79 2.58 10.16 -13.06
CA GLN A 79 3.74 9.25 -13.00
C GLN A 79 4.15 8.72 -14.38
N GLU A 80 3.18 8.38 -15.23
CA GLU A 80 3.42 7.84 -16.57
C GLU A 80 3.74 8.94 -17.60
N GLY A 81 3.43 10.20 -17.29
CA GLY A 81 3.50 11.32 -18.23
C GLY A 81 2.40 11.25 -19.29
N GLU A 82 2.33 10.16 -20.04
CA GLU A 82 1.26 9.86 -21.00
C GLU A 82 0.77 8.42 -20.84
N ILE A 83 -0.54 8.22 -20.72
CA ILE A 83 -1.12 6.89 -20.54
C ILE A 83 -2.39 6.71 -21.36
N HIS A 84 -2.60 5.51 -21.89
CA HIS A 84 -3.87 5.12 -22.51
C HIS A 84 -4.95 4.88 -21.45
N MET A 85 -6.20 5.27 -21.73
CA MET A 85 -7.35 5.03 -20.83
C MET A 85 -7.46 3.55 -20.40
N ASN A 86 -7.27 2.61 -21.33
CA ASN A 86 -7.36 1.18 -21.00
C ASN A 86 -6.19 0.72 -20.10
N ARG A 87 -4.99 1.26 -20.30
CA ARG A 87 -3.85 0.97 -19.42
C ARG A 87 -4.06 1.55 -18.03
N LEU A 88 -4.62 2.75 -17.95
CA LEU A 88 -4.98 3.35 -16.66
C LEU A 88 -5.99 2.49 -15.90
N ALA A 89 -7.01 1.97 -16.60
CA ALA A 89 -8.00 1.07 -16.02
C ALA A 89 -7.35 -0.22 -15.45
N ALA A 90 -6.48 -0.85 -16.23
CA ALA A 90 -5.75 -2.04 -15.81
C ALA A 90 -4.83 -1.76 -14.62
N GLN A 91 -4.10 -0.64 -14.63
CA GLN A 91 -3.18 -0.25 -13.56
C GLN A 91 -3.92 0.02 -12.23
N LEU A 92 -5.11 0.61 -12.29
CA LEU A 92 -5.92 0.90 -11.12
C LEU A 92 -6.81 -0.28 -10.67
N GLY A 93 -6.86 -1.36 -11.43
CA GLY A 93 -7.77 -2.49 -11.16
C GLY A 93 -9.25 -2.08 -11.22
N LEU A 94 -9.59 -1.08 -12.05
CA LEU A 94 -10.94 -0.54 -12.17
C LEU A 94 -11.53 -0.83 -13.56
N ASP A 95 -12.87 -0.92 -13.63
CA ASP A 95 -13.54 -1.01 -14.90
C ASP A 95 -13.42 0.31 -15.72
N PRO A 96 -13.46 0.26 -17.07
CA PRO A 96 -13.28 1.43 -17.92
C PRO A 96 -14.29 2.54 -17.67
N SER A 97 -15.50 2.21 -17.22
CA SER A 97 -16.56 3.19 -16.93
C SER A 97 -16.25 3.97 -15.64
N THR A 98 -15.71 3.28 -14.64
CA THR A 98 -15.27 3.90 -13.39
C THR A 98 -14.08 4.82 -13.62
N VAL A 99 -13.07 4.39 -14.41
CA VAL A 99 -11.93 5.25 -14.77
C VAL A 99 -12.40 6.48 -15.55
N THR A 100 -13.33 6.31 -16.49
CA THR A 100 -13.91 7.44 -17.22
C THR A 100 -14.56 8.47 -16.27
N ARG A 101 -15.32 8.00 -15.27
CA ARG A 101 -15.93 8.87 -14.25
C ARG A 101 -14.91 9.53 -13.34
N ALA A 102 -13.80 8.84 -13.03
CA ALA A 102 -12.71 9.42 -12.24
C ALA A 102 -11.94 10.50 -13.00
N VAL A 103 -11.70 10.30 -14.31
CA VAL A 103 -10.92 11.22 -15.14
C VAL A 103 -11.73 12.45 -15.58
N ASN A 104 -13.05 12.34 -15.79
CA ASN A 104 -13.87 13.46 -16.25
C ASN A 104 -13.70 14.74 -15.39
N PRO A 105 -13.80 14.70 -14.07
CA PRO A 105 -13.61 15.88 -13.24
C PRO A 105 -12.21 16.50 -13.36
N LEU A 106 -11.17 15.67 -13.58
CA LEU A 106 -9.80 16.15 -13.78
C LEU A 106 -9.66 16.93 -15.10
N VAL A 107 -10.34 16.45 -16.13
CA VAL A 107 -10.42 17.15 -17.43
C VAL A 107 -11.22 18.45 -17.31
N ASP A 108 -12.36 18.42 -16.64
CA ASP A 108 -13.20 19.61 -16.40
C ASP A 108 -12.44 20.70 -15.61
N MET A 109 -11.56 20.28 -14.71
CA MET A 109 -10.68 21.17 -13.93
C MET A 109 -9.41 21.56 -14.68
N GLN A 110 -9.24 21.12 -15.92
CA GLN A 110 -8.05 21.36 -16.73
C GLN A 110 -6.74 20.88 -16.09
N LEU A 111 -6.80 19.84 -15.26
CA LEU A 111 -5.63 19.20 -14.65
C LEU A 111 -5.05 18.11 -15.55
N VAL A 112 -5.93 17.42 -16.29
CA VAL A 112 -5.61 16.37 -17.26
C VAL A 112 -6.25 16.73 -18.59
N GLU A 113 -5.57 16.46 -19.67
CA GLU A 113 -6.16 16.58 -21.01
C GLU A 113 -6.26 15.21 -21.69
N ARG A 114 -7.30 15.10 -22.52
CA ARG A 114 -7.55 13.95 -23.38
C ARG A 114 -7.20 14.30 -24.80
N TYR A 115 -6.52 13.41 -25.48
CA TYR A 115 -6.29 13.53 -26.90
C TYR A 115 -6.33 12.16 -27.59
N THR A 116 -6.59 12.17 -28.87
CA THR A 116 -6.59 10.97 -29.68
C THR A 116 -5.14 10.54 -29.96
N ASP A 117 -4.85 9.25 -29.79
CA ASP A 117 -3.53 8.72 -30.12
C ASP A 117 -3.21 9.00 -31.60
N PRO A 118 -2.09 9.69 -31.89
CA PRO A 118 -1.72 10.03 -33.27
C PRO A 118 -1.42 8.80 -34.13
N THR A 119 -1.05 7.68 -33.49
CA THR A 119 -0.73 6.44 -34.22
C THR A 119 -1.94 5.53 -34.40
N ASN A 120 -2.95 5.64 -33.52
CA ASN A 120 -4.19 4.87 -33.60
C ASN A 120 -5.37 5.64 -33.03
N ARG A 121 -6.17 6.25 -33.93
CA ARG A 121 -7.33 7.09 -33.59
C ARG A 121 -8.42 6.40 -32.77
N ARG A 122 -8.35 5.09 -32.56
CA ARG A 122 -9.29 4.35 -31.69
C ARG A 122 -8.95 4.47 -30.22
N TYR A 123 -7.74 4.92 -29.90
CA TYR A 123 -7.30 5.04 -28.52
C TYR A 123 -7.27 6.50 -28.07
N VAL A 124 -7.65 6.67 -26.81
CA VAL A 124 -7.57 7.95 -26.10
C VAL A 124 -6.39 7.90 -25.15
N ARG A 125 -5.53 8.90 -25.22
CA ARG A 125 -4.45 9.14 -24.26
C ARG A 125 -4.80 10.25 -23.30
N LEU A 126 -4.18 10.18 -22.16
CA LEU A 126 -4.25 11.18 -21.09
C LEU A 126 -2.84 11.67 -20.80
N ARG A 127 -2.72 12.94 -20.47
CA ARG A 127 -1.52 13.53 -19.85
C ARG A 127 -1.91 14.68 -18.93
N CYS A 128 -1.03 15.02 -18.00
CA CYS A 128 -1.22 16.22 -17.20
C CYS A 128 -1.09 17.48 -18.08
N THR A 129 -1.86 18.49 -17.76
CA THR A 129 -1.61 19.85 -18.23
C THR A 129 -0.49 20.48 -17.37
N PRO A 130 0.13 21.60 -17.76
CA PRO A 130 1.06 22.32 -16.89
C PRO A 130 0.45 22.67 -15.53
N ALA A 131 -0.81 23.09 -15.50
CA ALA A 131 -1.54 23.32 -14.25
C ALA A 131 -1.74 22.05 -13.41
N GLY A 132 -1.95 20.91 -14.07
CA GLY A 132 -2.02 19.59 -13.43
C GLY A 132 -0.67 19.18 -12.84
N GLU A 133 0.43 19.34 -13.57
CA GLU A 133 1.77 19.03 -13.07
C GLU A 133 2.10 19.86 -11.82
N GLU A 134 1.81 21.16 -11.82
CA GLU A 134 1.98 22.00 -10.65
C GLU A 134 1.10 21.58 -9.48
N ALA A 135 -0.16 21.20 -9.75
CA ALA A 135 -1.10 20.79 -8.72
C ALA A 135 -0.66 19.49 -8.06
N ILE A 136 -0.28 18.47 -8.84
CA ILE A 136 0.18 17.19 -8.28
C ILE A 136 1.51 17.33 -7.56
N ALA A 137 2.42 18.17 -8.03
CA ALA A 137 3.68 18.46 -7.34
C ALA A 137 3.43 19.06 -5.95
N ARG A 138 2.47 19.99 -5.81
CA ARG A 138 2.05 20.54 -4.50
C ARG A 138 1.48 19.45 -3.58
N VAL A 139 0.62 18.61 -4.09
CA VAL A 139 0.05 17.46 -3.34
C VAL A 139 1.16 16.56 -2.81
N MET A 140 2.14 16.22 -3.66
CA MET A 140 3.26 15.34 -3.29
C MET A 140 4.18 15.96 -2.22
N VAL A 141 4.42 17.27 -2.30
CA VAL A 141 5.19 17.98 -1.26
C VAL A 141 4.46 17.98 0.06
N GLU A 142 3.17 18.31 0.07
CA GLU A 142 2.36 18.36 1.28
C GLU A 142 2.22 16.95 1.91
N ARG A 143 2.03 15.91 1.10
CA ARG A 143 2.01 14.51 1.56
C ARG A 143 3.31 14.14 2.30
N ARG A 144 4.47 14.49 1.72
CA ARG A 144 5.78 14.26 2.36
C ARG A 144 5.92 15.01 3.68
N ASN A 145 5.44 16.24 3.74
CA ASN A 145 5.49 17.04 4.98
C ASN A 145 4.63 16.43 6.08
N ILE A 146 3.40 16.05 5.77
CA ILE A 146 2.48 15.38 6.71
C ILE A 146 3.05 14.05 7.20
N MET A 147 3.62 13.24 6.29
CA MET A 147 4.29 11.99 6.67
C MET A 147 5.47 12.24 7.60
N ARG A 148 6.31 13.25 7.29
CA ARG A 148 7.42 13.65 8.14
C ARG A 148 6.93 14.05 9.53
N GLU A 149 5.97 14.96 9.63
CA GLU A 149 5.41 15.40 10.91
C GLU A 149 4.80 14.25 11.71
N THR A 150 4.07 13.37 11.04
CA THR A 150 3.37 12.24 11.69
C THR A 150 4.36 11.20 12.20
N LEU A 151 5.42 10.92 11.44
CA LEU A 151 6.37 9.86 11.76
C LEU A 151 7.57 10.33 12.59
N THR A 152 7.83 11.64 12.68
CA THR A 152 8.96 12.18 13.47
C THR A 152 9.00 11.68 14.91
N PRO A 153 7.87 11.54 15.66
CA PRO A 153 7.90 11.02 17.02
C PRO A 153 8.22 9.51 17.12
N MET A 154 8.20 8.80 16.01
CA MET A 154 8.53 7.37 15.97
C MET A 154 10.04 7.17 15.80
N ASP A 155 10.57 6.14 16.44
CA ASP A 155 11.97 5.72 16.25
C ASP A 155 12.28 5.42 14.77
N PRO A 156 13.47 5.81 14.25
CA PRO A 156 13.81 5.61 12.84
C PRO A 156 13.73 4.16 12.35
N GLU A 157 14.19 3.20 13.15
CA GLU A 157 14.14 1.77 12.79
C GLU A 157 12.69 1.29 12.69
N ARG A 158 11.83 1.75 13.61
CA ARG A 158 10.41 1.41 13.58
C ARG A 158 9.66 2.06 12.42
N ARG A 159 10.12 3.19 11.88
CA ARG A 159 9.55 3.80 10.66
C ARG A 159 9.79 2.91 9.45
N LEU A 160 11.02 2.40 9.31
CA LEU A 160 11.38 1.47 8.24
C LEU A 160 10.56 0.18 8.36
N LEU A 161 10.55 -0.42 9.55
CA LEU A 161 9.76 -1.64 9.80
C LEU A 161 8.27 -1.44 9.49
N LEU A 162 7.70 -0.27 9.80
CA LEU A 162 6.31 0.03 9.45
C LEU A 162 6.10 0.04 7.94
N ALA A 163 7.01 0.61 7.16
CA ALA A 163 6.93 0.62 5.71
C ALA A 163 7.00 -0.81 5.16
N ASP A 164 8.02 -1.59 5.59
CA ASP A 164 8.23 -2.97 5.15
C ASP A 164 7.01 -3.86 5.45
N LEU A 165 6.45 -3.76 6.67
CA LEU A 165 5.26 -4.53 7.06
C LEU A 165 4.00 -4.15 6.29
N LEU A 166 3.84 -2.87 5.95
CA LEU A 166 2.71 -2.42 5.13
C LEU A 166 2.84 -2.90 3.68
N GLU A 167 4.05 -2.89 3.12
CA GLU A 167 4.32 -3.43 1.77
C GLU A 167 4.07 -4.94 1.73
N GLU A 168 4.57 -5.70 2.71
CA GLU A 168 4.33 -7.13 2.84
C GLU A 168 2.83 -7.43 2.97
N TYR A 169 2.13 -6.73 3.85
CA TYR A 169 0.69 -6.91 4.05
C TYR A 169 -0.12 -6.63 2.78
N THR A 170 0.23 -5.59 2.04
CA THR A 170 -0.42 -5.24 0.77
C THR A 170 -0.22 -6.35 -0.26
N ALA A 171 1.01 -6.86 -0.39
CA ALA A 171 1.31 -7.98 -1.30
C ALA A 171 0.53 -9.26 -0.95
N LEU A 172 0.36 -9.55 0.35
CA LEU A 172 -0.46 -10.69 0.80
C LEU A 172 -1.94 -10.52 0.44
N LEU A 173 -2.48 -9.31 0.57
CA LEU A 173 -3.87 -9.03 0.18
C LEU A 173 -4.10 -9.21 -1.32
N ASP A 174 -3.17 -8.77 -2.15
CA ASP A 174 -3.26 -8.90 -3.60
C ASP A 174 -3.20 -10.38 -4.03
N ASN A 175 -2.35 -11.18 -3.41
CA ASN A 175 -2.25 -12.62 -3.66
C ASN A 175 -3.52 -13.38 -3.25
N THR A 176 -4.17 -12.95 -2.16
CA THR A 176 -5.41 -13.59 -1.69
C THR A 176 -6.57 -13.35 -2.66
N ARG A 177 -6.64 -12.17 -3.28
CA ARG A 177 -7.64 -11.87 -4.33
C ARG A 177 -7.48 -12.76 -5.54
N ALA A 178 -6.25 -12.97 -6.01
CA ALA A 178 -5.97 -13.82 -7.16
C ALA A 178 -6.41 -15.29 -6.95
N SER A 179 -6.38 -15.76 -5.70
CA SER A 179 -6.78 -17.13 -5.34
C SER A 179 -8.30 -17.34 -5.18
N THR A 180 -9.08 -16.26 -5.06
CA THR A 180 -10.54 -16.33 -4.82
C THR A 180 -11.35 -16.17 -6.13
N GLU A 181 -10.73 -15.67 -7.19
CA GLU A 181 -11.35 -15.45 -8.51
C GLU A 181 -11.05 -16.58 -9.52
N GLY A 182 -10.35 -17.65 -9.13
CA GLY A 182 -10.04 -18.84 -9.91
C GLY A 182 -10.93 -20.02 -9.49
#